data_8a5abe255d884f46791deffebeed325c
#
_entry.id   8a5abe255d884f46791deffebeed325c
#
_cell.length_a   1.000
_cell.length_b   1.000
_cell.length_c   1.000
_cell.angle_alpha   90.00
_cell.angle_beta   90.00
_cell.angle_gamma   90.00
#
_symmetry.space_group_name_H-M   'P 1'
#
loop_
_entity.id
_entity.type
_entity.pdbx_description
1 polymer ?
#
loop_
_entity_poly.entity_id
_entity_poly.type
_entity_poly.pdbx_seq_one_letter_code
_entity_poly.pdbx_strand_id
1 'polypeptide(L)'
;MQKQHFISTPFLSSLPLMPLPAEMRVWDQQSVALGIPDPVLMENAARAALSVLLKELGSVAGRDTALFMGPGNNGGDAACLARHLMDYGAKPVVFHTKALSAAQGSTAVHVKAAQACGVPFRHVSDFESGKFTVLVDGLLGTGFHGALSESMLDLVCAINDEPGAFTLALDIPSGLDAVTGRPCPEAVRADATATFAAPKPGLVLPEAGPWVGRLTVCEIGTPLCVKKSSPCSFRCLGMEQADALPGPEKNAHKNTYGHVVVTGGAGGLSGAAQTAALAALRAGAGLVTAAAP
;
A
#
# COMPACT_ATOMS: atom_id res chain seq x y z
N MET A 1 37.90 1.07 24.60
CA MET A 1 36.51 1.51 24.42
C MET A 1 36.08 1.08 23.03
N GLN A 2 35.32 0.00 22.91
CA GLN A 2 34.79 -0.47 21.64
C GLN A 2 33.68 0.52 21.21
N LYS A 3 33.85 1.12 20.04
CA LYS A 3 32.76 1.85 19.39
C LYS A 3 31.71 0.82 18.97
N GLN A 4 30.59 0.77 19.69
CA GLN A 4 29.42 0.08 19.20
C GLN A 4 28.95 0.82 17.94
N HIS A 5 29.14 0.21 16.77
CA HIS A 5 28.55 0.67 15.53
C HIS A 5 27.05 0.31 15.57
N PHE A 6 26.25 1.15 16.21
CA PHE A 6 24.81 1.15 15.96
C PHE A 6 24.56 1.61 14.51
N ILE A 7 23.56 1.03 13.86
CA ILE A 7 23.06 1.53 12.59
C ILE A 7 22.91 3.05 12.74
N SER A 8 23.62 3.79 11.91
CA SER A 8 23.72 5.24 12.10
C SER A 8 22.37 5.91 11.85
N THR A 9 22.05 6.95 12.63
CA THR A 9 20.84 7.78 12.45
C THR A 9 20.61 8.22 10.99
N PRO A 10 21.66 8.58 10.20
CA PRO A 10 21.52 8.85 8.77
C PRO A 10 20.98 7.67 7.94
N PHE A 11 21.38 6.43 8.23
CA PHE A 11 20.84 5.26 7.55
C PHE A 11 19.36 5.08 7.81
N LEU A 12 18.91 5.15 9.06
CA LEU A 12 17.50 5.04 9.42
C LEU A 12 16.67 6.15 8.78
N SER A 13 17.21 7.37 8.65
CA SER A 13 16.49 8.49 8.02
C SER A 13 16.35 8.36 6.50
N SER A 14 17.16 7.52 5.84
CA SER A 14 17.08 7.27 4.40
C SER A 14 16.05 6.20 4.01
N LEU A 15 15.57 5.41 4.97
CA LEU A 15 14.59 4.36 4.70
C LEU A 15 13.23 4.93 4.27
N PRO A 16 12.54 4.28 3.31
CA PRO A 16 11.20 4.66 2.91
C PRO A 16 10.24 4.71 4.09
N LEU A 17 9.46 5.78 4.14
CA LEU A 17 8.49 6.03 5.20
C LEU A 17 7.27 5.12 5.06
N MET A 18 6.77 4.62 6.18
CA MET A 18 5.59 3.76 6.24
C MET A 18 4.68 4.25 7.38
N PRO A 19 3.90 5.32 7.13
CA PRO A 19 3.09 5.97 8.16
C PRO A 19 1.87 5.12 8.52
N LEU A 20 1.45 5.24 9.78
CA LEU A 20 0.15 4.76 10.24
C LEU A 20 -0.99 5.57 9.62
N PRO A 21 -2.24 5.05 9.56
CA PRO A 21 -3.39 5.80 9.05
C PRO A 21 -3.60 7.18 9.71
N ALA A 22 -3.36 7.28 11.01
CA ALA A 22 -3.46 8.55 11.73
C ALA A 22 -2.36 9.54 11.30
N GLU A 23 -1.16 9.06 11.02
CA GLU A 23 -0.03 9.86 10.55
C GLU A 23 -0.24 10.32 9.10
N MET A 24 -0.85 9.47 8.24
CA MET A 24 -1.27 9.86 6.89
C MET A 24 -2.22 11.05 6.90
N ARG A 25 -3.21 11.04 7.80
CA ARG A 25 -4.11 12.20 7.95
C ARG A 25 -3.38 13.48 8.31
N VAL A 26 -2.32 13.40 9.10
CA VAL A 26 -1.47 14.56 9.40
C VAL A 26 -0.73 15.04 8.15
N TRP A 27 -0.24 14.13 7.31
CA TRP A 27 0.41 14.49 6.04
C TRP A 27 -0.55 15.23 5.10
N ASP A 28 -1.78 14.73 4.97
CA ASP A 28 -2.80 15.38 4.14
C ASP A 28 -3.14 16.77 4.66
N GLN A 29 -3.39 16.91 5.98
CA GLN A 29 -3.68 18.20 6.61
C GLN A 29 -2.54 19.21 6.46
N GLN A 30 -1.30 18.78 6.62
CA GLN A 30 -0.13 19.65 6.44
C GLN A 30 0.06 20.02 4.97
N SER A 31 -0.20 19.12 4.03
CA SER A 31 -0.16 19.41 2.60
C SER A 31 -1.19 20.49 2.24
N VAL A 32 -2.39 20.38 2.77
CA VAL A 32 -3.45 21.40 2.60
C VAL A 32 -3.05 22.73 3.23
N ALA A 33 -2.47 22.71 4.43
CA ALA A 33 -1.99 23.91 5.11
C ALA A 33 -0.87 24.64 4.35
N LEU A 34 -0.08 23.91 3.56
CA LEU A 34 0.93 24.49 2.64
C LEU A 34 0.31 25.03 1.35
N GLY A 35 -1.01 24.97 1.18
CA GLY A 35 -1.71 25.52 0.02
C GLY A 35 -1.95 24.54 -1.12
N ILE A 36 -1.76 23.24 -0.91
CA ILE A 36 -2.13 22.20 -1.89
C ILE A 36 -3.58 21.78 -1.61
N PRO A 37 -4.54 22.15 -2.47
CA PRO A 37 -5.94 21.82 -2.21
C PRO A 37 -6.17 20.31 -2.19
N ASP A 38 -6.96 19.83 -1.24
CA ASP A 38 -7.33 18.42 -1.11
C ASP A 38 -7.89 17.80 -2.42
N PRO A 39 -8.74 18.50 -3.23
CA PRO A 39 -9.14 17.99 -4.54
C PRO A 39 -7.98 17.73 -5.51
N VAL A 40 -6.86 18.44 -5.37
CA VAL A 40 -5.66 18.21 -6.21
C VAL A 40 -4.95 16.92 -5.80
N LEU A 41 -4.86 16.64 -4.52
CA LEU A 41 -4.30 15.37 -4.03
C LEU A 41 -5.14 14.18 -4.54
N MET A 42 -6.47 14.29 -4.47
CA MET A 42 -7.42 13.30 -4.98
C MET A 42 -7.33 13.13 -6.51
N GLU A 43 -7.19 14.21 -7.26
CA GLU A 43 -6.96 14.15 -8.71
C GLU A 43 -5.68 13.40 -9.05
N ASN A 44 -4.59 13.68 -8.31
CA ASN A 44 -3.32 12.98 -8.49
C ASN A 44 -3.42 11.50 -8.12
N ALA A 45 -4.14 11.15 -7.06
CA ALA A 45 -4.39 9.77 -6.65
C ALA A 45 -5.12 8.98 -7.76
N ALA A 46 -6.20 9.56 -8.30
CA ALA A 46 -6.96 8.96 -9.39
C ALA A 46 -6.11 8.75 -10.67
N ARG A 47 -5.30 9.74 -11.05
CA ARG A 47 -4.39 9.64 -12.21
C ARG A 47 -3.32 8.57 -12.00
N ALA A 48 -2.77 8.47 -10.79
CA ALA A 48 -1.81 7.43 -10.45
C ALA A 48 -2.45 6.04 -10.48
N ALA A 49 -3.67 5.88 -9.96
CA ALA A 49 -4.43 4.64 -10.04
C ALA A 49 -4.73 4.24 -11.50
N LEU A 50 -5.08 5.20 -12.37
CA LEU A 50 -5.19 4.94 -13.81
C LEU A 50 -3.88 4.41 -14.39
N SER A 51 -2.75 5.00 -14.02
CA SER A 51 -1.44 4.55 -14.51
C SER A 51 -1.15 3.11 -14.07
N VAL A 52 -1.58 2.71 -12.86
CA VAL A 52 -1.50 1.31 -12.41
C VAL A 52 -2.37 0.42 -13.30
N LEU A 53 -3.63 0.77 -13.56
CA LEU A 53 -4.50 0.00 -14.46
C LEU A 53 -3.90 -0.17 -15.86
N LEU A 54 -3.36 0.91 -16.43
CA LEU A 54 -2.74 0.86 -17.76
C LEU A 54 -1.50 -0.03 -17.78
N LYS A 55 -0.70 0.00 -16.70
CA LYS A 55 0.48 -0.88 -16.55
C LYS A 55 0.07 -2.36 -16.47
N GLU A 56 -0.99 -2.67 -15.74
CA GLU A 56 -1.45 -4.05 -15.52
C GLU A 56 -2.20 -4.63 -16.72
N LEU A 57 -3.03 -3.82 -17.38
CA LEU A 57 -3.95 -4.26 -18.42
C LEU A 57 -3.50 -3.92 -19.84
N GLY A 58 -2.46 -3.09 -19.99
CA GLY A 58 -2.01 -2.51 -21.26
C GLY A 58 -2.98 -1.47 -21.82
N SER A 59 -4.28 -1.72 -21.81
CA SER A 59 -5.34 -0.81 -22.25
C SER A 59 -6.62 -1.02 -21.46
N VAL A 60 -7.35 0.09 -21.23
CA VAL A 60 -8.70 0.07 -20.63
C VAL A 60 -9.80 0.35 -21.68
N ALA A 61 -9.43 0.70 -22.92
CA ALA A 61 -10.38 1.04 -23.97
C ALA A 61 -11.38 -0.11 -24.24
N GLY A 62 -12.67 0.25 -24.28
CA GLY A 62 -13.77 -0.68 -24.50
C GLY A 62 -14.14 -1.57 -23.30
N ARG A 63 -13.37 -1.54 -22.19
CA ARG A 63 -13.64 -2.37 -21.03
C ARG A 63 -14.82 -1.84 -20.21
N ASP A 64 -15.74 -2.73 -19.89
CA ASP A 64 -16.81 -2.48 -18.94
C ASP A 64 -16.21 -2.48 -17.53
N THR A 65 -16.29 -1.35 -16.83
CA THR A 65 -15.59 -1.11 -15.55
C THR A 65 -16.58 -0.71 -14.47
N ALA A 66 -16.65 -1.47 -13.38
CA ALA A 66 -17.41 -1.11 -12.19
C ALA A 66 -16.49 -0.46 -11.16
N LEU A 67 -16.85 0.73 -10.67
CA LEU A 67 -16.14 1.40 -9.59
C LEU A 67 -17.05 1.49 -8.37
N PHE A 68 -16.64 0.89 -7.28
CA PHE A 68 -17.39 0.89 -6.02
C PHE A 68 -17.00 2.09 -5.17
N MET A 69 -17.96 2.97 -4.95
CA MET A 69 -17.77 4.23 -4.25
C MET A 69 -18.34 4.16 -2.83
N GLY A 70 -17.46 4.22 -1.84
CA GLY A 70 -17.83 4.41 -0.44
C GLY A 70 -18.11 5.89 -0.08
N PRO A 71 -18.48 6.17 1.19
CA PRO A 71 -18.85 7.51 1.63
C PRO A 71 -17.67 8.45 1.88
N GLY A 72 -16.44 7.94 1.93
CA GLY A 72 -15.22 8.69 2.29
C GLY A 72 -14.41 9.16 1.07
N ASN A 73 -13.17 9.60 1.33
CA ASN A 73 -12.24 10.09 0.30
C ASN A 73 -11.91 9.01 -0.74
N ASN A 74 -11.78 7.74 -0.32
CA ASN A 74 -11.53 6.63 -1.25
C ASN A 74 -12.64 6.49 -2.31
N GLY A 75 -13.89 6.77 -1.93
CA GLY A 75 -15.00 6.88 -2.88
C GLY A 75 -14.86 8.08 -3.82
N GLY A 76 -14.29 9.18 -3.35
CA GLY A 76 -13.95 10.34 -4.16
C GLY A 76 -12.86 10.03 -5.21
N ASP A 77 -11.83 9.26 -4.81
CA ASP A 77 -10.78 8.77 -5.71
C ASP A 77 -11.39 7.89 -6.81
N ALA A 78 -12.36 7.01 -6.46
CA ALA A 78 -13.07 6.18 -7.44
C ALA A 78 -13.90 7.01 -8.42
N ALA A 79 -14.66 8.01 -7.93
CA ALA A 79 -15.44 8.91 -8.80
C ALA A 79 -14.54 9.73 -9.73
N CYS A 80 -13.39 10.20 -9.24
CA CYS A 80 -12.39 10.90 -10.04
C CYS A 80 -11.78 9.98 -11.11
N LEU A 81 -11.39 8.77 -10.73
CA LEU A 81 -10.85 7.76 -11.64
C LEU A 81 -11.84 7.38 -12.75
N ALA A 82 -13.14 7.28 -12.43
CA ALA A 82 -14.17 6.97 -13.42
C ALA A 82 -14.19 7.97 -14.57
N ARG A 83 -14.04 9.27 -14.29
CA ARG A 83 -13.93 10.32 -15.30
C ARG A 83 -12.71 10.09 -16.21
N HIS A 84 -11.55 9.82 -15.64
CA HIS A 84 -10.35 9.53 -16.42
C HIS A 84 -10.47 8.24 -17.26
N LEU A 85 -11.08 7.20 -16.71
CA LEU A 85 -11.31 5.96 -17.46
C LEU A 85 -12.19 6.19 -18.69
N MET A 86 -13.19 7.07 -18.60
CA MET A 86 -14.01 7.46 -19.74
C MET A 86 -13.17 8.16 -20.83
N ASP A 87 -12.28 9.08 -20.45
CA ASP A 87 -11.37 9.77 -21.37
C ASP A 87 -10.42 8.78 -22.09
N TYR A 88 -10.10 7.64 -21.44
CA TYR A 88 -9.29 6.56 -22.03
C TYR A 88 -10.12 5.49 -22.76
N GLY A 89 -11.40 5.78 -23.00
CA GLY A 89 -12.28 4.93 -23.80
C GLY A 89 -12.85 3.71 -23.06
N ALA A 90 -12.71 3.61 -21.75
CA ALA A 90 -13.42 2.62 -20.94
C ALA A 90 -14.91 2.97 -20.82
N LYS A 91 -15.71 2.02 -20.33
CA LYS A 91 -17.13 2.19 -20.04
C LYS A 91 -17.37 2.11 -18.52
N PRO A 92 -17.02 3.16 -17.76
CA PRO A 92 -17.14 3.14 -16.32
C PRO A 92 -18.59 3.30 -15.87
N VAL A 93 -18.94 2.58 -14.79
CA VAL A 93 -20.15 2.79 -14.00
C VAL A 93 -19.74 2.89 -12.53
N VAL A 94 -20.12 3.97 -11.86
CA VAL A 94 -19.86 4.14 -10.42
C VAL A 94 -21.04 3.61 -9.62
N PHE A 95 -20.79 2.63 -8.75
CA PHE A 95 -21.76 2.06 -7.82
C PHE A 95 -21.55 2.65 -6.42
N HIS A 96 -22.48 3.48 -5.96
CA HIS A 96 -22.37 4.19 -4.70
C HIS A 96 -23.16 3.52 -3.57
N THR A 97 -22.58 3.50 -2.36
CA THR A 97 -23.19 2.91 -1.15
C THR A 97 -24.09 3.89 -0.39
N LYS A 98 -23.94 5.19 -0.60
CA LYS A 98 -24.71 6.28 0.05
C LYS A 98 -25.18 7.26 -1.01
N ALA A 99 -26.28 7.96 -0.72
CA ALA A 99 -26.80 9.00 -1.63
C ALA A 99 -25.70 10.00 -2.02
N LEU A 100 -25.61 10.34 -3.30
CA LEU A 100 -24.56 11.24 -3.81
C LEU A 100 -24.64 12.65 -3.20
N SER A 101 -25.84 13.07 -2.75
CA SER A 101 -26.04 14.31 -2.02
C SER A 101 -25.37 14.35 -0.64
N ALA A 102 -24.95 13.19 -0.11
CA ALA A 102 -24.22 13.10 1.14
C ALA A 102 -22.69 13.30 0.96
N ALA A 103 -22.19 13.32 -0.30
CA ALA A 103 -20.80 13.58 -0.57
C ALA A 103 -20.39 15.00 -0.13
N GLN A 104 -19.22 15.12 0.49
CA GLN A 104 -18.70 16.39 1.00
C GLN A 104 -17.25 16.61 0.54
N GLY A 105 -16.73 17.83 0.71
CA GLY A 105 -15.35 18.19 0.44
C GLY A 105 -14.91 17.81 -0.99
N SER A 106 -13.74 17.23 -1.10
CA SER A 106 -13.14 16.81 -2.38
C SER A 106 -13.95 15.74 -3.09
N THR A 107 -14.57 14.83 -2.35
CA THR A 107 -15.47 13.81 -2.91
C THR A 107 -16.63 14.43 -3.65
N ALA A 108 -17.28 15.46 -3.09
CA ALA A 108 -18.38 16.17 -3.76
C ALA A 108 -17.93 16.87 -5.05
N VAL A 109 -16.72 17.45 -5.06
CA VAL A 109 -16.14 18.09 -6.24
C VAL A 109 -15.98 17.07 -7.37
N HIS A 110 -15.37 15.92 -7.10
CA HIS A 110 -15.09 14.92 -8.12
C HIS A 110 -16.34 14.14 -8.56
N VAL A 111 -17.30 13.88 -7.66
CA VAL A 111 -18.62 13.33 -8.03
C VAL A 111 -19.33 14.27 -9.01
N LYS A 112 -19.40 15.58 -8.70
CA LYS A 112 -20.02 16.57 -9.59
C LYS A 112 -19.31 16.64 -10.95
N ALA A 113 -17.97 16.62 -10.96
CA ALA A 113 -17.18 16.64 -12.19
C ALA A 113 -17.44 15.38 -13.04
N ALA A 114 -17.42 14.19 -12.43
CA ALA A 114 -17.67 12.94 -13.13
C ALA A 114 -19.10 12.87 -13.70
N GLN A 115 -20.11 13.32 -12.96
CA GLN A 115 -21.50 13.45 -13.45
C GLN A 115 -21.60 14.41 -14.63
N ALA A 116 -20.94 15.57 -14.56
CA ALA A 116 -20.94 16.55 -15.61
C ALA A 116 -20.26 16.03 -16.90
N CYS A 117 -19.29 15.11 -16.78
CA CYS A 117 -18.67 14.41 -17.89
C CYS A 117 -19.49 13.23 -18.42
N GLY A 118 -20.64 12.92 -17.82
CA GLY A 118 -21.53 11.85 -18.28
C GLY A 118 -21.24 10.47 -17.70
N VAL A 119 -20.40 10.34 -16.65
CA VAL A 119 -20.18 9.06 -15.96
C VAL A 119 -21.49 8.60 -15.31
N PRO A 120 -21.96 7.36 -15.59
CA PRO A 120 -23.15 6.80 -14.96
C PRO A 120 -22.89 6.51 -13.47
N PHE A 121 -23.84 6.91 -12.60
CA PHE A 121 -23.88 6.56 -11.18
C PHE A 121 -25.12 5.74 -10.89
N ARG A 122 -24.94 4.63 -10.17
CA ARG A 122 -26.01 3.72 -9.75
C ARG A 122 -25.85 3.37 -8.27
N HIS A 123 -26.91 2.96 -7.62
CA HIS A 123 -26.78 2.41 -6.27
C HIS A 123 -26.14 1.00 -6.33
N VAL A 124 -25.41 0.59 -5.29
CA VAL A 124 -24.76 -0.73 -5.24
C VAL A 124 -25.73 -1.90 -5.37
N SER A 125 -27.03 -1.73 -5.02
CA SER A 125 -28.06 -2.74 -5.26
C SER A 125 -28.32 -3.05 -6.75
N ASP A 126 -27.88 -2.18 -7.64
CA ASP A 126 -28.04 -2.34 -9.09
C ASP A 126 -26.83 -3.01 -9.74
N PHE A 127 -25.84 -3.43 -8.92
CA PHE A 127 -24.69 -4.19 -9.41
C PHE A 127 -25.12 -5.60 -9.80
N GLU A 128 -24.79 -5.98 -11.00
CA GLU A 128 -25.06 -7.30 -11.56
C GLU A 128 -23.74 -7.97 -11.94
N SER A 129 -23.47 -9.13 -11.33
CA SER A 129 -22.27 -9.93 -11.60
C SER A 129 -22.20 -10.42 -13.06
N GLY A 130 -20.99 -10.66 -13.57
CA GLY A 130 -20.72 -11.16 -14.90
C GLY A 130 -20.76 -10.12 -16.01
N LYS A 131 -20.91 -8.84 -15.69
CA LYS A 131 -21.00 -7.76 -16.68
C LYS A 131 -19.72 -6.93 -16.82
N PHE A 132 -18.81 -7.01 -15.87
CA PHE A 132 -17.65 -6.13 -15.79
C PHE A 132 -16.35 -6.93 -15.93
N THR A 133 -15.41 -6.39 -16.68
CA THR A 133 -14.08 -6.98 -16.85
C THR A 133 -13.02 -6.33 -15.96
N VAL A 134 -13.36 -5.18 -15.36
CA VAL A 134 -12.52 -4.46 -14.39
C VAL A 134 -13.38 -4.01 -13.23
N LEU A 135 -12.94 -4.28 -12.02
CA LEU A 135 -13.52 -3.78 -10.78
C LEU A 135 -12.54 -2.83 -10.12
N VAL A 136 -13.05 -1.74 -9.56
CA VAL A 136 -12.26 -0.80 -8.77
C VAL A 136 -12.90 -0.67 -7.40
N ASP A 137 -12.16 -1.07 -6.38
CA ASP A 137 -12.57 -0.95 -4.99
C ASP A 137 -12.14 0.41 -4.43
N GLY A 138 -13.11 1.30 -4.26
CA GLY A 138 -13.03 2.58 -3.56
C GLY A 138 -14.02 2.69 -2.41
N LEU A 139 -14.42 1.55 -1.80
CA LEU A 139 -15.44 1.53 -0.73
C LEU A 139 -14.90 2.11 0.57
N LEU A 140 -13.77 1.59 1.06
CA LEU A 140 -13.17 1.96 2.33
C LEU A 140 -11.67 2.20 2.13
N GLY A 141 -11.13 3.23 2.76
CA GLY A 141 -9.68 3.52 2.78
C GLY A 141 -9.12 3.34 4.19
N THR A 142 -7.96 3.95 4.44
CA THR A 142 -7.24 3.90 5.74
C THR A 142 -8.04 4.43 6.93
N GLY A 143 -9.16 5.07 6.72
CA GLY A 143 -10.07 5.51 7.80
C GLY A 143 -10.97 4.42 8.37
N PHE A 144 -11.01 3.24 7.76
CA PHE A 144 -11.81 2.11 8.22
C PHE A 144 -11.18 1.48 9.48
N HIS A 145 -12.04 1.21 10.47
CA HIS A 145 -11.68 0.51 11.71
C HIS A 145 -12.83 -0.38 12.17
N GLY A 146 -12.50 -1.51 12.77
CA GLY A 146 -13.46 -2.48 13.29
C GLY A 146 -13.94 -3.46 12.22
N ALA A 147 -15.14 -4.02 12.39
CA ALA A 147 -15.71 -4.99 11.47
C ALA A 147 -16.56 -4.33 10.36
N LEU A 148 -16.61 -4.97 9.20
CA LEU A 148 -17.55 -4.60 8.14
C LEU A 148 -19.00 -4.77 8.65
N SER A 149 -19.90 -3.87 8.24
CA SER A 149 -21.34 -4.10 8.39
C SER A 149 -21.78 -5.27 7.49
N GLU A 150 -22.88 -5.91 7.81
CA GLU A 150 -23.43 -7.02 7.04
C GLU A 150 -23.56 -6.66 5.55
N SER A 151 -24.18 -5.53 5.24
CA SER A 151 -24.33 -5.06 3.85
C SER A 151 -23.00 -4.77 3.15
N MET A 152 -21.98 -4.34 3.88
CA MET A 152 -20.64 -4.13 3.31
C MET A 152 -19.92 -5.44 3.10
N LEU A 153 -20.09 -6.40 4.01
CA LEU A 153 -19.55 -7.75 3.85
C LEU A 153 -20.15 -8.46 2.64
N ASP A 154 -21.46 -8.40 2.45
CA ASP A 154 -22.14 -8.94 1.27
C ASP A 154 -21.59 -8.35 -0.03
N LEU A 155 -21.35 -7.04 -0.05
CA LEU A 155 -20.79 -6.34 -1.21
C LEU A 155 -19.33 -6.77 -1.46
N VAL A 156 -18.52 -6.89 -0.43
CA VAL A 156 -17.13 -7.40 -0.54
C VAL A 156 -17.13 -8.84 -1.08
N CYS A 157 -18.01 -9.69 -0.60
CA CYS A 157 -18.17 -11.05 -1.13
C CYS A 157 -18.58 -11.04 -2.60
N ALA A 158 -19.55 -10.20 -2.98
CA ALA A 158 -20.00 -10.09 -4.38
C ALA A 158 -18.87 -9.60 -5.31
N ILE A 159 -17.99 -8.68 -4.84
CA ILE A 159 -16.81 -8.25 -5.58
C ILE A 159 -15.81 -9.41 -5.73
N ASN A 160 -15.57 -10.17 -4.66
CA ASN A 160 -14.63 -11.29 -4.65
C ASN A 160 -15.09 -12.47 -5.53
N ASP A 161 -16.39 -12.62 -5.70
CA ASP A 161 -17.01 -13.70 -6.48
C ASP A 161 -17.18 -13.32 -7.96
N GLU A 162 -16.77 -12.11 -8.39
CA GLU A 162 -16.92 -11.67 -9.79
C GLU A 162 -15.99 -12.48 -10.71
N PRO A 163 -16.55 -13.24 -11.68
CA PRO A 163 -15.75 -14.17 -12.45
C PRO A 163 -14.88 -13.45 -13.50
N GLY A 164 -13.57 -13.67 -13.44
CA GLY A 164 -12.63 -13.25 -14.47
C GLY A 164 -12.41 -11.75 -14.60
N ALA A 165 -12.91 -10.94 -13.69
CA ALA A 165 -12.64 -9.51 -13.63
C ALA A 165 -11.27 -9.25 -13.00
N PHE A 166 -10.57 -8.22 -13.48
CA PHE A 166 -9.39 -7.67 -12.81
C PHE A 166 -9.82 -6.67 -11.74
N THR A 167 -9.39 -6.86 -10.51
CA THR A 167 -9.75 -6.01 -9.37
C THR A 167 -8.59 -5.12 -8.94
N LEU A 168 -8.79 -3.79 -9.00
CA LEU A 168 -7.89 -2.78 -8.44
C LEU A 168 -8.44 -2.26 -7.13
N ALA A 169 -7.68 -2.34 -6.03
CA ALA A 169 -8.00 -1.64 -4.80
C ALA A 169 -7.33 -0.25 -4.79
N LEU A 170 -8.11 0.77 -4.42
CA LEU A 170 -7.61 2.12 -4.18
C LEU A 170 -7.21 2.26 -2.72
N ASP A 171 -6.01 2.76 -2.49
CA ASP A 171 -5.38 3.00 -1.20
C ASP A 171 -5.15 1.73 -0.38
N ILE A 172 -6.19 1.00 -0.04
CA ILE A 172 -6.15 -0.28 0.69
C ILE A 172 -7.37 -1.13 0.29
N PRO A 173 -7.24 -2.46 0.15
CA PRO A 173 -8.39 -3.33 -0.05
C PRO A 173 -9.45 -3.15 1.04
N SER A 174 -10.69 -2.89 0.65
CA SER A 174 -11.78 -2.63 1.60
C SER A 174 -12.03 -3.83 2.51
N GLY A 175 -12.05 -3.58 3.81
CA GLY A 175 -12.15 -4.61 4.84
C GLY A 175 -10.79 -5.07 5.40
N LEU A 176 -9.66 -4.69 4.80
CA LEU A 176 -8.33 -4.99 5.31
C LEU A 176 -7.90 -3.95 6.37
N ASP A 177 -7.38 -4.39 7.51
CA ASP A 177 -6.83 -3.49 8.52
C ASP A 177 -5.46 -2.96 8.07
N ALA A 178 -5.34 -1.63 8.01
CA ALA A 178 -4.16 -0.93 7.48
C ALA A 178 -2.88 -1.10 8.34
N VAL A 179 -3.01 -1.59 9.56
CA VAL A 179 -1.89 -1.77 10.49
C VAL A 179 -1.49 -3.23 10.59
N THR A 180 -2.46 -4.12 10.72
CA THR A 180 -2.23 -5.56 10.97
C THR A 180 -2.26 -6.40 9.71
N GLY A 181 -2.77 -5.88 8.58
CA GLY A 181 -2.91 -6.64 7.33
C GLY A 181 -3.92 -7.79 7.41
N ARG A 182 -4.81 -7.79 8.38
CA ARG A 182 -5.83 -8.82 8.57
C ARG A 182 -7.19 -8.36 8.06
N PRO A 183 -7.98 -9.25 7.45
CA PRO A 183 -9.34 -8.93 7.06
C PRO A 183 -10.28 -8.81 8.28
N CYS A 184 -11.34 -7.99 8.17
CA CYS A 184 -12.24 -7.66 9.26
C CYS A 184 -13.75 -7.86 8.90
N PRO A 185 -14.32 -9.05 8.85
CA PRO A 185 -13.73 -10.39 8.87
C PRO A 185 -13.28 -10.88 7.47
N GLU A 186 -13.66 -10.20 6.39
CA GLU A 186 -13.26 -10.41 5.01
C GLU A 186 -12.77 -9.08 4.41
N ALA A 187 -12.03 -9.14 3.31
CA ALA A 187 -11.59 -7.98 2.56
C ALA A 187 -11.64 -8.26 1.05
N VAL A 188 -11.67 -7.21 0.25
CA VAL A 188 -11.57 -7.32 -1.21
C VAL A 188 -10.24 -7.99 -1.59
N ARG A 189 -10.31 -8.99 -2.47
CA ARG A 189 -9.14 -9.67 -3.03
C ARG A 189 -8.73 -8.97 -4.31
N ALA A 190 -7.79 -8.06 -4.18
CA ALA A 190 -7.32 -7.28 -5.32
C ALA A 190 -6.21 -8.02 -6.09
N ASP A 191 -6.23 -7.91 -7.43
CA ASP A 191 -5.09 -8.29 -8.28
C ASP A 191 -3.95 -7.29 -8.17
N ALA A 192 -4.30 -6.02 -7.94
CA ALA A 192 -3.37 -4.95 -7.66
C ALA A 192 -3.95 -3.93 -6.66
N THR A 193 -3.07 -3.31 -5.88
CA THR A 193 -3.41 -2.21 -4.98
C THR A 193 -2.58 -0.98 -5.32
N ALA A 194 -3.26 0.14 -5.59
CA ALA A 194 -2.65 1.46 -5.76
C ALA A 194 -2.75 2.21 -4.43
N THR A 195 -1.69 2.17 -3.62
CA THR A 195 -1.67 2.87 -2.33
C THR A 195 -1.04 4.25 -2.47
N PHE A 196 -1.59 5.26 -1.79
CA PHE A 196 -1.27 6.67 -2.04
C PHE A 196 -0.25 7.23 -1.04
N ALA A 197 0.66 8.08 -1.55
CA ALA A 197 1.72 8.80 -0.87
C ALA A 197 2.79 7.95 -0.17
N ALA A 198 2.42 6.84 0.49
CA ALA A 198 3.33 5.90 1.14
C ALA A 198 2.63 4.55 1.38
N PRO A 199 3.38 3.44 1.50
CA PRO A 199 2.80 2.16 1.90
C PRO A 199 2.33 2.21 3.36
N LYS A 200 1.25 1.50 3.67
CA LYS A 200 0.77 1.32 5.03
C LYS A 200 1.32 0.02 5.61
N PRO A 201 1.58 -0.06 6.94
CA PRO A 201 2.19 -1.26 7.54
C PRO A 201 1.47 -2.56 7.18
N GLY A 202 0.14 -2.57 7.24
CA GLY A 202 -0.67 -3.74 6.96
C GLY A 202 -0.56 -4.25 5.51
N LEU A 203 -0.21 -3.39 4.54
CA LEU A 203 -0.12 -3.79 3.13
C LEU A 203 1.14 -4.59 2.79
N VAL A 204 2.18 -4.49 3.60
CA VAL A 204 3.49 -5.13 3.35
C VAL A 204 3.72 -6.38 4.21
N LEU A 205 2.78 -6.71 5.08
CA LEU A 205 2.85 -7.92 5.90
C LEU A 205 2.53 -9.16 5.04
N PRO A 206 3.23 -10.29 5.24
CA PRO A 206 2.99 -11.52 4.50
C PRO A 206 1.55 -11.99 4.55
N GLU A 207 0.88 -11.79 5.68
CA GLU A 207 -0.50 -12.16 5.91
C GLU A 207 -1.48 -11.43 4.98
N ALA A 208 -1.15 -10.22 4.55
CA ALA A 208 -2.00 -9.42 3.67
C ALA A 208 -1.93 -9.84 2.19
N GLY A 209 -0.94 -10.66 1.82
CA GLY A 209 -0.68 -11.07 0.44
C GLY A 209 -1.92 -11.51 -0.35
N PRO A 210 -2.82 -12.34 0.21
CA PRO A 210 -4.02 -12.82 -0.49
C PRO A 210 -5.02 -11.73 -0.91
N TRP A 211 -4.97 -10.55 -0.27
CA TRP A 211 -5.89 -9.44 -0.52
C TRP A 211 -5.27 -8.28 -1.29
N VAL A 212 -3.95 -8.06 -1.14
CA VAL A 212 -3.27 -6.88 -1.68
C VAL A 212 -2.88 -7.03 -3.14
N GLY A 213 -2.59 -8.24 -3.59
CA GLY A 213 -2.07 -8.47 -4.93
C GLY A 213 -0.76 -7.72 -5.20
N ARG A 214 -0.60 -7.14 -6.38
CA ARG A 214 0.58 -6.32 -6.71
C ARG A 214 0.46 -4.93 -6.11
N LEU A 215 1.26 -4.65 -5.09
CA LEU A 215 1.29 -3.34 -4.44
C LEU A 215 2.09 -2.33 -5.25
N THR A 216 1.48 -1.19 -5.57
CA THR A 216 2.14 -0.03 -6.17
C THR A 216 1.96 1.19 -5.27
N VAL A 217 3.06 1.79 -4.84
CA VAL A 217 3.04 3.05 -4.08
C VAL A 217 2.98 4.21 -5.08
N CYS A 218 1.93 4.99 -4.99
CA CYS A 218 1.62 6.08 -5.91
C CYS A 218 1.91 7.44 -5.25
N GLU A 219 2.78 8.23 -5.85
CA GLU A 219 2.98 9.62 -5.44
C GLU A 219 1.78 10.47 -5.86
N ILE A 220 1.24 11.23 -4.91
CA ILE A 220 0.05 12.07 -5.11
C ILE A 220 0.31 13.57 -4.95
N GLY A 221 1.58 13.95 -4.79
CA GLY A 221 1.98 15.36 -4.60
C GLY A 221 2.11 15.78 -3.14
N THR A 222 2.16 14.85 -2.20
CA THR A 222 2.51 15.14 -0.80
C THR A 222 3.94 15.67 -0.74
N PRO A 223 4.17 16.92 -0.25
CA PRO A 223 5.49 17.55 -0.27
C PRO A 223 6.53 16.79 0.55
N LEU A 224 7.76 16.73 0.05
CA LEU A 224 8.86 16.08 0.76
C LEU A 224 9.13 16.70 2.14
N CYS A 225 8.92 18.02 2.29
CA CYS A 225 9.03 18.69 3.59
C CYS A 225 8.00 18.15 4.58
N VAL A 226 6.76 17.90 4.15
CA VAL A 226 5.71 17.26 4.98
C VAL A 226 6.16 15.85 5.38
N LYS A 227 6.56 15.03 4.42
CA LYS A 227 7.03 13.66 4.69
C LYS A 227 8.19 13.62 5.69
N LYS A 228 9.11 14.59 5.64
CA LYS A 228 10.29 14.67 6.53
C LYS A 228 10.00 15.23 7.92
N SER A 229 9.07 16.17 8.05
CA SER A 229 8.77 16.87 9.31
C SER A 229 7.62 16.23 10.11
N SER A 230 6.80 15.41 9.47
CA SER A 230 5.64 14.77 10.10
C SER A 230 6.01 13.46 10.81
N PRO A 231 5.25 13.07 11.83
CA PRO A 231 5.40 11.76 12.46
C PRO A 231 5.33 10.61 11.45
N CYS A 232 6.21 9.63 11.63
CA CYS A 232 6.16 8.38 10.90
C CYS A 232 6.79 7.27 11.77
N SER A 233 5.94 6.38 12.26
CA SER A 233 6.33 5.38 13.25
C SER A 233 7.10 4.20 12.65
N PHE A 234 6.90 3.90 11.37
CA PHE A 234 7.52 2.76 10.71
C PHE A 234 8.31 3.18 9.48
N ARG A 235 9.28 2.34 9.13
CA ARG A 235 10.07 2.47 7.91
C ARG A 235 10.19 1.10 7.25
N CYS A 236 10.21 1.09 5.92
CA CYS A 236 10.37 -0.12 5.15
C CYS A 236 11.86 -0.35 4.86
N LEU A 237 12.36 -1.56 5.14
CA LEU A 237 13.69 -1.98 4.73
C LEU A 237 13.54 -2.87 3.50
N GLY A 238 13.94 -2.38 2.34
CA GLY A 238 13.95 -3.12 1.07
C GLY A 238 15.36 -3.56 0.66
N MET A 239 15.43 -4.33 -0.41
CA MET A 239 16.74 -4.81 -0.94
C MET A 239 17.62 -3.68 -1.46
N GLU A 240 17.02 -2.59 -1.95
CA GLU A 240 17.74 -1.41 -2.43
C GLU A 240 18.56 -0.71 -1.33
N GLN A 241 18.21 -0.91 -0.05
CA GLN A 241 18.98 -0.38 1.07
C GLN A 241 20.20 -1.25 1.43
N ALA A 242 20.32 -2.43 0.86
CA ALA A 242 21.51 -3.28 1.07
C ALA A 242 22.80 -2.60 0.60
N ASP A 243 22.72 -1.75 -0.44
CA ASP A 243 23.85 -0.97 -0.95
C ASP A 243 24.36 0.08 0.03
N ALA A 244 23.55 0.45 1.04
CA ALA A 244 23.94 1.37 2.11
C ALA A 244 24.76 0.67 3.22
N LEU A 245 24.87 -0.66 3.20
CA LEU A 245 25.75 -1.39 4.10
C LEU A 245 27.21 -1.08 3.73
N PRO A 246 28.06 -0.75 4.71
CA PRO A 246 29.45 -0.42 4.43
C PRO A 246 30.17 -1.62 3.80
N GLY A 247 30.75 -1.41 2.62
CA GLY A 247 31.62 -2.40 2.00
C GLY A 247 32.94 -2.57 2.75
N PRO A 248 33.67 -3.63 2.48
CA PRO A 248 34.97 -3.86 3.12
C PRO A 248 35.98 -2.76 2.74
N GLU A 249 36.70 -2.23 3.71
CA GLU A 249 37.80 -1.28 3.50
C GLU A 249 38.99 -1.96 2.80
N LYS A 250 39.63 -1.24 1.86
CA LYS A 250 40.75 -1.81 1.06
C LYS A 250 41.92 -2.35 1.89
N ASN A 251 42.19 -1.77 3.06
CA ASN A 251 43.29 -2.14 3.95
C ASN A 251 42.80 -2.86 5.21
N ALA A 252 41.56 -3.38 5.20
CA ALA A 252 41.05 -4.12 6.33
C ALA A 252 41.70 -5.51 6.49
N HIS A 253 41.77 -5.97 7.71
CA HIS A 253 42.23 -7.32 8.04
C HIS A 253 41.16 -8.01 8.92
N LYS A 254 41.35 -9.32 9.13
CA LYS A 254 40.38 -10.15 9.86
C LYS A 254 39.89 -9.57 11.21
N ASN A 255 40.75 -8.84 11.93
CA ASN A 255 40.39 -8.25 13.22
C ASN A 255 39.66 -6.92 13.08
N THR A 256 39.64 -6.29 11.89
CA THR A 256 38.90 -5.02 11.65
C THR A 256 37.39 -5.21 11.79
N TYR A 257 36.89 -6.34 11.35
CA TYR A 257 35.45 -6.67 11.36
C TYR A 257 35.02 -7.56 12.52
N GLY A 258 35.89 -7.68 13.54
CA GLY A 258 35.58 -8.37 14.78
C GLY A 258 35.62 -9.90 14.70
N HIS A 259 35.37 -10.53 15.83
CA HIS A 259 35.32 -11.95 16.01
C HIS A 259 33.98 -12.37 16.61
N VAL A 260 33.23 -13.17 15.88
CA VAL A 260 31.93 -13.72 16.33
C VAL A 260 32.16 -15.10 16.89
N VAL A 261 31.63 -15.35 18.08
CA VAL A 261 31.61 -16.68 18.70
C VAL A 261 30.20 -17.21 18.71
N VAL A 262 29.97 -18.33 18.05
CA VAL A 262 28.67 -19.02 18.04
C VAL A 262 28.77 -20.23 18.94
N THR A 263 28.01 -20.26 20.01
CA THR A 263 27.92 -21.40 20.94
C THR A 263 26.54 -22.04 20.86
N GLY A 264 26.49 -23.35 20.72
CA GLY A 264 25.22 -24.08 20.67
C GLY A 264 25.35 -25.44 20.01
N GLY A 265 24.25 -26.17 20.03
CA GLY A 265 24.17 -27.52 19.52
C GLY A 265 24.22 -28.57 20.67
N ALA A 266 23.95 -29.78 20.29
CA ALA A 266 24.07 -30.99 21.13
C ALA A 266 24.64 -32.12 20.27
N GLY A 267 25.04 -33.21 20.81
CA GLY A 267 25.52 -34.38 20.07
C GLY A 267 24.52 -34.76 18.97
N GLY A 268 24.96 -34.69 17.69
CA GLY A 268 24.11 -34.91 16.52
C GLY A 268 23.20 -33.73 16.10
N LEU A 269 23.20 -32.59 16.78
CA LEU A 269 22.36 -31.43 16.55
C LEU A 269 23.19 -30.12 16.35
N SER A 270 24.33 -30.21 15.67
CA SER A 270 25.24 -29.06 15.46
C SER A 270 24.89 -28.20 14.25
N GLY A 271 23.92 -28.59 13.40
CA GLY A 271 23.62 -27.94 12.12
C GLY A 271 23.24 -26.46 12.24
N ALA A 272 22.45 -26.09 13.25
CA ALA A 272 22.05 -24.70 13.47
C ALA A 272 23.25 -23.79 13.82
N ALA A 273 24.14 -24.28 14.69
CA ALA A 273 25.36 -23.55 15.07
C ALA A 273 26.33 -23.38 13.87
N GLN A 274 26.48 -24.42 13.04
CA GLN A 274 27.28 -24.36 11.81
C GLN A 274 26.71 -23.37 10.81
N THR A 275 25.38 -23.39 10.60
CA THR A 275 24.69 -22.45 9.70
C THR A 275 24.83 -21.01 10.19
N ALA A 276 24.67 -20.78 11.49
CA ALA A 276 24.82 -19.44 12.09
C ALA A 276 26.26 -18.92 11.93
N ALA A 277 27.26 -19.78 12.16
CA ALA A 277 28.67 -19.42 11.99
C ALA A 277 28.99 -19.07 10.52
N LEU A 278 28.49 -19.87 9.58
CA LEU A 278 28.67 -19.60 8.14
C LEU A 278 27.94 -18.31 7.71
N ALA A 279 26.75 -18.06 8.23
CA ALA A 279 26.01 -16.83 7.97
C ALA A 279 26.78 -15.60 8.50
N ALA A 280 27.37 -15.69 9.69
CA ALA A 280 28.19 -14.60 10.24
C ALA A 280 29.41 -14.28 9.35
N LEU A 281 30.12 -15.31 8.82
CA LEU A 281 31.20 -15.11 7.86
C LEU A 281 30.71 -14.43 6.58
N ARG A 282 29.62 -14.91 6.01
CA ARG A 282 29.02 -14.33 4.79
C ARG A 282 28.51 -12.90 4.99
N ALA A 283 28.08 -12.57 6.21
CA ALA A 283 27.67 -11.22 6.57
C ALA A 283 28.85 -10.26 6.80
N GLY A 284 30.12 -10.74 6.71
CA GLY A 284 31.33 -9.91 6.78
C GLY A 284 32.07 -9.95 8.11
N ALA A 285 31.76 -10.89 9.00
CA ALA A 285 32.59 -11.08 10.21
C ALA A 285 34.00 -11.45 9.84
N GLY A 286 35.00 -10.79 10.47
CA GLY A 286 36.40 -11.02 10.18
C GLY A 286 36.94 -12.38 10.66
N LEU A 287 36.39 -12.89 11.75
CA LEU A 287 36.64 -14.21 12.32
C LEU A 287 35.35 -14.79 12.89
N VAL A 288 35.18 -16.11 12.77
CA VAL A 288 34.07 -16.81 13.43
C VAL A 288 34.58 -18.07 14.08
N THR A 289 34.23 -18.29 15.33
CA THR A 289 34.46 -19.54 16.06
C THR A 289 33.11 -20.17 16.37
N ALA A 290 32.94 -21.42 15.92
CA ALA A 290 31.78 -22.24 16.33
C ALA A 290 32.23 -23.17 17.48
N ALA A 291 31.56 -23.12 18.60
CA ALA A 291 31.75 -24.02 19.73
C ALA A 291 30.49 -24.86 19.92
N ALA A 292 30.60 -26.14 19.62
CA ALA A 292 29.55 -27.14 19.79
C ALA A 292 30.09 -28.30 20.63
N PRO A 293 29.24 -28.99 21.44
CA PRO A 293 29.65 -30.18 22.20
C PRO A 293 30.09 -31.31 21.29
#